data_c0cab21b3bf2f2c19bf54c035ac5d985
#
_entry.id   c0cab21b3bf2f2c19bf54c035ac5d985
#
_cell.length_a   1.000
_cell.length_b   1.000
_cell.length_c   1.000
_cell.angle_alpha   90.00
_cell.angle_beta   90.00
_cell.angle_gamma   90.00
#
_symmetry.space_group_name_H-M   'P 1'
#
loop_
_entity.id
_entity.type
_entity.pdbx_description
1 polymer ?
#
loop_
_entity_poly.entity_id
_entity_poly.type
_entity_poly.pdbx_seq_one_letter_code
_entity_poly.pdbx_strand_id
1 'polypeptide(L)'
;MANKNCDYSVIYSDDDIIVLNKRSGILIAADRYNPDAPRLDLLAEKEFGKLYAVHRIDKDTSGLIIYARKPEAHKNLSQQFEQRKVHKTYHALVYGHPMWEDLHVDLPLQPDGDARHRTVPSKRYGKPSVTDFHLIGTCGPYSWIEAKPLTGRTHQIRVHLQANNLSIVCDPLYSGNQKPVRLSEIKKKWNGDEYEERPLLSRLALHAYKIELTHPTTGETVSFTADYPKDMEATRKQLSKIFGVDPISE
;
A
#
# COMPACT_ATOMS: atom_id res chain seq x y z
N MET A 1 -27.78 -2.72 -0.70
CA MET A 1 -27.46 -1.75 -1.77
C MET A 1 -25.99 -1.37 -1.61
N ALA A 2 -25.10 -1.81 -2.50
CA ALA A 2 -23.68 -1.48 -2.39
C ALA A 2 -23.49 0.01 -2.72
N ASN A 3 -23.05 0.77 -1.75
CA ASN A 3 -22.82 2.20 -1.82
C ASN A 3 -21.73 2.47 -2.89
N LYS A 4 -22.05 3.18 -3.96
CA LYS A 4 -21.20 3.38 -5.16
C LYS A 4 -19.90 4.17 -4.92
N ASN A 5 -19.63 4.63 -3.71
CA ASN A 5 -18.43 5.40 -3.33
C ASN A 5 -18.01 5.06 -1.90
N CYS A 6 -17.77 3.78 -1.62
CA CYS A 6 -17.30 3.40 -0.29
C CYS A 6 -15.81 3.71 -0.14
N ASP A 7 -15.45 4.50 0.84
CA ASP A 7 -14.07 4.89 1.16
C ASP A 7 -13.27 3.71 1.75
N TYR A 8 -13.97 2.69 2.20
CA TYR A 8 -13.44 1.42 2.70
C TYR A 8 -14.45 0.28 2.56
N SER A 9 -13.99 -0.94 2.70
CA SER A 9 -14.83 -2.12 2.96
C SER A 9 -14.34 -2.83 4.21
N VAL A 10 -15.25 -3.51 4.91
CA VAL A 10 -14.94 -4.31 6.09
C VAL A 10 -14.46 -5.69 5.63
N ILE A 11 -13.28 -6.10 6.08
CA ILE A 11 -12.72 -7.45 5.87
C ILE A 11 -13.08 -8.36 7.04
N TYR A 12 -12.96 -7.83 8.27
CA TYR A 12 -13.25 -8.56 9.49
C TYR A 12 -13.67 -7.59 10.60
N SER A 13 -14.55 -8.02 11.48
CA SER A 13 -14.92 -7.26 12.68
C SER A 13 -15.38 -8.22 13.76
N ASP A 14 -14.88 -8.01 14.99
CA ASP A 14 -15.37 -8.61 16.21
C ASP A 14 -15.46 -7.56 17.33
N ASP A 15 -15.48 -7.98 18.60
CA ASP A 15 -15.58 -7.09 19.74
C ASP A 15 -14.29 -6.33 20.06
N ASP A 16 -13.14 -6.77 19.54
CA ASP A 16 -11.80 -6.29 19.89
C ASP A 16 -11.11 -5.53 18.77
N ILE A 17 -11.32 -5.99 17.53
CA ILE A 17 -10.65 -5.42 16.34
C ILE A 17 -11.63 -5.22 15.19
N ILE A 18 -11.28 -4.29 14.32
CA ILE A 18 -11.87 -4.15 12.99
C ILE A 18 -10.78 -4.02 11.94
N VAL A 19 -10.90 -4.79 10.86
CA VAL A 19 -9.98 -4.80 9.73
C VAL A 19 -10.69 -4.24 8.51
N LEU A 20 -10.15 -3.16 7.98
CA LEU A 20 -10.71 -2.45 6.84
C LEU A 20 -9.78 -2.54 5.63
N ASN A 21 -10.35 -2.66 4.42
CA ASN A 21 -9.66 -2.41 3.16
C ASN A 21 -9.88 -0.94 2.77
N LYS A 22 -8.86 -0.11 3.01
CA LYS A 22 -8.89 1.33 2.76
C LYS A 22 -8.74 1.62 1.27
N ARG A 23 -9.55 2.52 0.74
CA ARG A 23 -9.33 3.13 -0.57
C ARG A 23 -8.09 4.04 -0.55
N SER A 24 -7.40 4.17 -1.68
CA SER A 24 -6.37 5.21 -1.90
C SER A 24 -6.96 6.62 -1.81
N GLY A 25 -6.17 7.58 -1.35
CA GLY A 25 -6.56 8.99 -1.24
C GLY A 25 -7.16 9.40 0.11
N ILE A 26 -7.33 8.46 1.08
CA ILE A 26 -7.91 8.74 2.39
C ILE A 26 -6.82 8.65 3.47
N LEU A 27 -6.81 9.65 4.35
CA LEU A 27 -5.91 9.71 5.50
C LEU A 27 -6.33 8.74 6.60
N ILE A 28 -5.36 8.22 7.35
CA ILE A 28 -5.59 7.40 8.55
C ILE A 28 -5.73 8.28 9.80
N ALA A 29 -4.97 9.37 9.86
CA ALA A 29 -4.93 10.30 10.99
C ALA A 29 -4.93 11.74 10.48
N ALA A 30 -5.11 12.71 11.39
CA ALA A 30 -5.09 14.12 11.05
C ALA A 30 -3.81 14.53 10.32
N ASP A 31 -3.98 15.26 9.24
CA ASP A 31 -2.88 15.93 8.54
C ASP A 31 -2.71 17.34 9.13
N ARG A 32 -1.47 17.67 9.53
CA ARG A 32 -1.16 19.00 10.08
C ARG A 32 -1.36 20.14 9.08
N TYR A 33 -1.26 19.83 7.78
CA TYR A 33 -1.38 20.81 6.69
C TYR A 33 -2.79 20.89 6.10
N ASN A 34 -3.62 19.86 6.33
CA ASN A 34 -5.01 19.80 5.87
C ASN A 34 -5.89 19.10 6.91
N PRO A 35 -6.28 19.79 8.00
CA PRO A 35 -7.05 19.20 9.10
C PRO A 35 -8.43 18.74 8.69
N ASP A 36 -9.01 19.31 7.63
CA ASP A 36 -10.37 19.02 7.13
C ASP A 36 -10.39 17.87 6.12
N ALA A 37 -9.22 17.30 5.76
CA ALA A 37 -9.17 16.20 4.82
C ALA A 37 -9.94 14.97 5.35
N PRO A 38 -10.64 14.23 4.49
CA PRO A 38 -11.35 13.02 4.88
C PRO A 38 -10.43 12.02 5.58
N ARG A 39 -10.86 11.55 6.75
CA ARG A 39 -10.11 10.62 7.59
C ARG A 39 -10.88 9.34 7.79
N LEU A 40 -10.20 8.22 7.63
CA LEU A 40 -10.79 6.90 7.72
C LEU A 40 -11.33 6.59 9.13
N ASP A 41 -10.58 6.98 10.18
CA ASP A 41 -11.03 6.81 11.57
C ASP A 41 -12.39 7.49 11.79
N LEU A 42 -12.53 8.77 11.42
CA LEU A 42 -13.78 9.52 11.59
C LEU A 42 -14.92 8.99 10.71
N LEU A 43 -14.61 8.44 9.54
CA LEU A 43 -15.61 7.84 8.67
C LEU A 43 -16.12 6.51 9.25
N ALA A 44 -15.21 5.67 9.74
CA ALA A 44 -15.55 4.37 10.31
C ALA A 44 -16.20 4.49 11.71
N GLU A 45 -15.79 5.46 12.53
CA GLU A 45 -16.41 5.71 13.84
C GLU A 45 -17.90 6.03 13.80
N LYS A 46 -18.39 6.59 12.68
CA LYS A 46 -19.83 6.83 12.48
C LYS A 46 -20.66 5.54 12.47
N GLU A 47 -20.05 4.45 12.03
CA GLU A 47 -20.71 3.15 11.90
C GLU A 47 -20.37 2.21 13.05
N PHE A 48 -19.09 2.21 13.49
CA PHE A 48 -18.56 1.22 14.43
C PHE A 48 -18.32 1.76 15.85
N GLY A 49 -18.60 3.04 16.10
CA GLY A 49 -18.25 3.70 17.36
C GLY A 49 -16.75 4.01 17.45
N LYS A 50 -16.25 4.29 18.65
CA LYS A 50 -14.87 4.72 18.87
C LYS A 50 -13.87 3.66 18.44
N LEU A 51 -12.88 4.09 17.63
CA LEU A 51 -11.80 3.28 17.09
C LEU A 51 -10.43 3.81 17.52
N TYR A 52 -9.48 2.91 17.75
CA TYR A 52 -8.14 3.23 18.18
C TYR A 52 -7.15 2.78 17.10
N ALA A 53 -6.45 3.73 16.46
CA ALA A 53 -5.45 3.43 15.46
C ALA A 53 -4.20 2.78 16.08
N VAL A 54 -3.79 1.63 15.59
CA VAL A 54 -2.59 0.90 16.05
C VAL A 54 -1.42 1.01 15.07
N HIS A 55 -1.70 1.33 13.80
CA HIS A 55 -0.71 1.59 12.76
C HIS A 55 -1.27 2.53 11.70
N ARG A 56 -0.45 2.83 10.72
CA ARG A 56 -0.85 3.66 9.58
C ARG A 56 -0.28 3.14 8.27
N ILE A 57 -0.99 3.44 7.18
CA ILE A 57 -0.50 3.36 5.80
C ILE A 57 -0.61 4.75 5.18
N ASP A 58 0.14 5.02 4.12
CA ASP A 58 0.13 6.34 3.46
C ASP A 58 -1.25 6.67 2.89
N LYS A 59 -1.53 7.96 2.71
CA LYS A 59 -2.78 8.45 2.11
C LYS A 59 -3.10 7.72 0.80
N ASP A 60 -2.11 7.65 -0.10
CA ASP A 60 -2.29 7.12 -1.45
C ASP A 60 -2.13 5.59 -1.54
N THR A 61 -1.63 4.95 -0.49
CA THR A 61 -1.60 3.48 -0.38
C THR A 61 -3.01 2.96 -0.10
N SER A 62 -3.45 1.95 -0.84
CA SER A 62 -4.69 1.21 -0.57
C SER A 62 -4.44 -0.04 0.26
N GLY A 63 -5.49 -0.67 0.79
CA GLY A 63 -5.41 -1.96 1.44
C GLY A 63 -5.62 -1.93 2.95
N LEU A 64 -5.09 -2.94 3.62
CA LEU A 64 -5.40 -3.26 5.00
C LEU A 64 -4.97 -2.20 6.01
N ILE A 65 -5.90 -1.89 6.89
CA ILE A 65 -5.71 -1.13 8.11
C ILE A 65 -6.50 -1.80 9.25
N ILE A 66 -5.89 -1.89 10.42
CA ILE A 66 -6.51 -2.46 11.62
C ILE A 66 -6.72 -1.35 12.65
N TYR A 67 -7.89 -1.34 13.25
CA TYR A 67 -8.20 -0.55 14.44
C TYR A 67 -8.56 -1.48 15.59
N ALA A 68 -8.16 -1.11 16.79
CA ALA A 68 -8.72 -1.70 18.00
C ALA A 68 -10.04 -1.02 18.34
N ARG A 69 -10.96 -1.79 18.93
CA ARG A 69 -12.29 -1.32 19.38
C ARG A 69 -12.35 -1.07 20.88
N LYS A 70 -11.34 -1.56 21.63
CA LYS A 70 -11.22 -1.43 23.09
C LYS A 70 -9.82 -0.96 23.48
N PRO A 71 -9.65 -0.24 24.61
CA PRO A 71 -8.34 0.20 25.08
C PRO A 71 -7.35 -0.94 25.33
N GLU A 72 -7.83 -2.09 25.83
CA GLU A 72 -7.00 -3.26 26.11
C GLU A 72 -6.45 -3.87 24.82
N ALA A 73 -7.30 -4.02 23.80
CA ALA A 73 -6.90 -4.47 22.46
C ALA A 73 -5.92 -3.48 21.83
N HIS A 74 -6.14 -2.17 21.98
CA HIS A 74 -5.22 -1.12 21.50
C HIS A 74 -3.84 -1.24 22.14
N LYS A 75 -3.77 -1.42 23.46
CA LYS A 75 -2.51 -1.61 24.19
C LYS A 75 -1.75 -2.84 23.68
N ASN A 76 -2.44 -3.97 23.57
CA ASN A 76 -1.84 -5.23 23.10
C ASN A 76 -1.30 -5.09 21.66
N LEU A 77 -2.15 -4.63 20.73
CA LEU A 77 -1.75 -4.47 19.33
C LEU A 77 -0.61 -3.46 19.17
N SER A 78 -0.65 -2.32 19.89
CA SER A 78 0.43 -1.33 19.87
C SER A 78 1.77 -1.94 20.26
N GLN A 79 1.78 -2.80 21.28
CA GLN A 79 2.98 -3.54 21.71
C GLN A 79 3.46 -4.52 20.62
N GLN A 80 2.55 -5.23 19.95
CA GLN A 80 2.92 -6.12 18.84
C GLN A 80 3.58 -5.35 17.69
N PHE A 81 3.04 -4.18 17.29
CA PHE A 81 3.65 -3.33 16.28
C PHE A 81 5.01 -2.78 16.71
N GLU A 82 5.15 -2.32 17.96
CA GLU A 82 6.40 -1.82 18.54
C GLU A 82 7.48 -2.91 18.58
N GLN A 83 7.10 -4.12 18.98
CA GLN A 83 7.98 -5.29 19.05
C GLN A 83 8.22 -5.95 17.69
N ARG A 84 7.64 -5.42 16.58
CA ARG A 84 7.76 -5.96 15.22
C ARG A 84 7.27 -7.39 15.06
N LYS A 85 6.27 -7.79 15.84
CA LYS A 85 5.61 -9.10 15.79
C LYS A 85 4.51 -9.19 14.73
N VAL A 86 4.11 -8.04 14.17
CA VAL A 86 3.11 -7.97 13.11
C VAL A 86 3.79 -8.09 11.76
N HIS A 87 3.43 -9.11 10.98
CA HIS A 87 3.91 -9.32 9.63
C HIS A 87 3.00 -8.61 8.63
N LYS A 88 3.59 -7.80 7.77
CA LYS A 88 2.88 -7.00 6.75
C LYS A 88 3.43 -7.34 5.38
N THR A 89 2.55 -7.60 4.45
CA THR A 89 2.90 -7.82 3.05
C THR A 89 2.20 -6.78 2.19
N TYR A 90 2.97 -6.11 1.36
CA TYR A 90 2.48 -5.16 0.38
C TYR A 90 2.79 -5.66 -1.02
N HIS A 91 1.91 -5.36 -1.96
CA HIS A 91 2.18 -5.56 -3.38
C HIS A 91 2.33 -4.21 -4.07
N ALA A 92 3.35 -4.10 -4.91
CA ALA A 92 3.65 -2.91 -5.70
C ALA A 92 3.79 -3.28 -7.18
N LEU A 93 3.19 -2.47 -8.06
CA LEU A 93 3.53 -2.49 -9.48
C LEU A 93 4.63 -1.46 -9.72
N VAL A 94 5.74 -1.88 -10.31
CA VAL A 94 6.90 -1.02 -10.58
C VAL A 94 7.22 -0.94 -12.07
N TYR A 95 7.88 0.14 -12.50
CA TYR A 95 8.46 0.23 -13.83
C TYR A 95 9.75 -0.59 -13.92
N GLY A 96 9.94 -1.28 -15.04
CA GLY A 96 11.14 -2.04 -15.34
C GLY A 96 11.16 -3.43 -14.72
N HIS A 97 12.33 -4.07 -14.82
CA HIS A 97 12.56 -5.43 -14.38
C HIS A 97 13.74 -5.46 -13.42
N PRO A 98 13.56 -5.89 -12.17
CA PRO A 98 14.67 -6.10 -11.26
C PRO A 98 15.58 -7.22 -11.77
N MET A 99 16.89 -7.09 -11.49
CA MET A 99 17.89 -8.13 -11.79
C MET A 99 18.06 -9.13 -10.63
N TRP A 100 17.13 -9.10 -9.68
CA TRP A 100 17.08 -9.94 -8.48
C TRP A 100 15.70 -10.58 -8.34
N GLU A 101 15.65 -11.75 -7.73
CA GLU A 101 14.42 -12.41 -7.31
C GLU A 101 14.06 -12.01 -5.88
N ASP A 102 15.05 -11.96 -5.00
CA ASP A 102 14.95 -11.50 -3.64
C ASP A 102 15.94 -10.36 -3.37
N LEU A 103 15.53 -9.37 -2.59
CA LEU A 103 16.37 -8.24 -2.19
C LEU A 103 16.10 -7.82 -0.75
N HIS A 104 17.14 -7.85 0.08
CA HIS A 104 17.12 -7.27 1.42
C HIS A 104 17.65 -5.85 1.39
N VAL A 105 16.85 -4.87 1.86
CA VAL A 105 17.25 -3.46 1.93
C VAL A 105 17.29 -3.01 3.38
N ASP A 106 18.49 -2.73 3.90
CA ASP A 106 18.73 -2.03 5.17
C ASP A 106 19.30 -0.65 4.86
N LEU A 107 18.42 0.33 4.74
CA LEU A 107 18.78 1.70 4.34
C LEU A 107 18.05 2.69 5.25
N PRO A 108 18.77 3.39 6.16
CA PRO A 108 18.15 4.34 7.08
C PRO A 108 17.45 5.50 6.35
N LEU A 109 16.25 5.85 6.84
CA LEU A 109 15.39 6.85 6.23
C LEU A 109 15.12 8.04 7.14
N GLN A 110 15.25 9.24 6.58
CA GLN A 110 14.95 10.51 7.21
C GLN A 110 13.65 11.07 6.63
N PRO A 111 12.54 11.14 7.41
CA PRO A 111 11.35 11.87 7.00
C PRO A 111 11.66 13.36 6.87
N ASP A 112 10.94 14.03 5.97
CA ASP A 112 11.09 15.49 5.77
C ASP A 112 12.54 15.90 5.45
N GLY A 113 13.22 15.07 4.65
CA GLY A 113 14.66 15.14 4.44
C GLY A 113 15.11 16.01 3.27
N ASP A 114 14.18 16.55 2.46
CA ASP A 114 14.50 17.45 1.35
C ASP A 114 13.52 18.63 1.23
N ALA A 115 13.79 19.56 0.33
CA ALA A 115 12.97 20.76 0.09
C ALA A 115 11.53 20.46 -0.36
N ARG A 116 11.22 19.23 -0.74
CA ARG A 116 9.87 18.75 -1.10
C ARG A 116 9.21 18.01 0.07
N HIS A 117 9.76 18.07 1.26
CA HIS A 117 9.26 17.37 2.44
C HIS A 117 9.14 15.85 2.26
N ARG A 118 9.99 15.25 1.39
CA ARG A 118 10.00 13.81 1.16
C ARG A 118 10.85 13.09 2.19
N THR A 119 10.57 11.81 2.36
CA THR A 119 11.50 10.89 3.03
C THR A 119 12.66 10.59 2.10
N VAL A 120 13.89 10.65 2.61
CA VAL A 120 15.11 10.39 1.84
C VAL A 120 16.04 9.42 2.57
N PRO A 121 16.90 8.68 1.86
CA PRO A 121 17.96 7.91 2.50
C PRO A 121 18.95 8.83 3.20
N SER A 122 19.31 8.50 4.46
CA SER A 122 20.27 9.29 5.21
C SER A 122 20.98 8.42 6.25
N LYS A 123 22.27 8.18 6.06
CA LYS A 123 23.10 7.44 7.04
C LYS A 123 23.28 8.22 8.34
N ARG A 124 23.28 9.56 8.28
CA ARG A 124 23.57 10.43 9.43
C ARG A 124 22.34 10.72 10.29
N TYR A 125 21.19 10.97 9.66
CA TYR A 125 19.97 11.44 10.33
C TYR A 125 18.79 10.48 10.18
N GLY A 126 18.95 9.43 9.36
CA GLY A 126 17.91 8.44 9.10
C GLY A 126 17.68 7.51 10.28
N LYS A 127 16.44 7.10 10.44
CA LYS A 127 16.06 6.04 11.37
C LYS A 127 16.23 4.67 10.70
N PRO A 128 16.69 3.62 11.41
CA PRO A 128 16.81 2.28 10.88
C PRO A 128 15.54 1.84 10.15
N SER A 129 15.68 1.37 8.92
CA SER A 129 14.57 1.01 8.04
C SER A 129 14.96 -0.20 7.21
N VAL A 130 14.20 -1.29 7.36
CA VAL A 130 14.49 -2.58 6.73
C VAL A 130 13.24 -3.08 5.99
N THR A 131 13.44 -3.51 4.74
CA THR A 131 12.39 -4.11 3.90
C THR A 131 12.98 -5.28 3.10
N ASP A 132 12.30 -6.41 3.14
CA ASP A 132 12.54 -7.53 2.23
C ASP A 132 11.62 -7.41 1.02
N PHE A 133 12.17 -7.60 -0.17
CA PHE A 133 11.45 -7.60 -1.43
C PHE A 133 11.59 -8.94 -2.14
N HIS A 134 10.52 -9.37 -2.81
CA HIS A 134 10.50 -10.53 -3.67
C HIS A 134 9.84 -10.17 -5.00
N LEU A 135 10.42 -10.60 -6.12
CA LEU A 135 9.83 -10.45 -7.45
C LEU A 135 8.75 -11.51 -7.63
N ILE A 136 7.49 -11.11 -7.60
CA ILE A 136 6.36 -12.02 -7.87
C ILE A 136 6.35 -12.43 -9.35
N GLY A 137 6.56 -11.45 -10.26
CA GLY A 137 6.60 -11.73 -11.69
C GLY A 137 6.69 -10.47 -12.53
N THR A 138 6.94 -10.67 -13.82
CA THR A 138 7.10 -9.59 -14.81
C THR A 138 6.00 -9.64 -15.86
N CYS A 139 5.56 -8.48 -16.35
CA CYS A 139 4.53 -8.39 -17.37
C CYS A 139 4.70 -7.14 -18.23
N GLY A 140 5.16 -7.30 -19.47
CA GLY A 140 5.50 -6.18 -20.35
C GLY A 140 6.58 -5.28 -19.74
N PRO A 141 6.39 -3.95 -19.68
CA PRO A 141 7.38 -3.04 -19.11
C PRO A 141 7.31 -2.94 -17.58
N TYR A 142 6.55 -3.79 -16.91
CA TYR A 142 6.28 -3.73 -15.48
C TYR A 142 6.69 -5.00 -14.75
N SER A 143 6.88 -4.87 -13.44
CA SER A 143 7.04 -5.99 -12.52
C SER A 143 6.15 -5.84 -11.29
N TRP A 144 5.67 -6.98 -10.77
CA TRP A 144 4.97 -7.06 -9.49
C TRP A 144 5.95 -7.47 -8.41
N ILE A 145 6.01 -6.67 -7.35
CA ILE A 145 6.92 -6.84 -6.24
C ILE A 145 6.12 -7.05 -4.96
N GLU A 146 6.45 -8.11 -4.25
CA GLU A 146 6.07 -8.27 -2.85
C GLU A 146 7.06 -7.50 -1.98
N ALA A 147 6.57 -6.75 -1.01
CA ALA A 147 7.38 -6.03 -0.04
C ALA A 147 6.95 -6.39 1.38
N LYS A 148 7.89 -6.84 2.20
CA LYS A 148 7.72 -7.18 3.62
C LYS A 148 8.53 -6.20 4.48
N PRO A 149 7.97 -5.05 4.87
CA PRO A 149 8.68 -4.07 5.70
C PRO A 149 8.74 -4.55 7.15
N LEU A 150 9.97 -4.76 7.67
CA LEU A 150 10.22 -5.10 9.08
C LEU A 150 10.07 -3.86 9.98
N THR A 151 10.22 -2.68 9.43
CA THR A 151 10.00 -1.39 10.08
C THR A 151 8.85 -0.65 9.40
N GLY A 152 8.40 0.48 9.94
CA GLY A 152 7.26 1.24 9.38
C GLY A 152 7.57 2.74 9.30
N ARG A 153 8.58 3.14 8.50
CA ARG A 153 8.89 4.56 8.29
C ARG A 153 8.00 5.13 7.18
N THR A 154 7.76 6.42 7.25
CA THR A 154 7.01 7.16 6.22
C THR A 154 7.61 6.87 4.84
N HIS A 155 6.77 6.49 3.88
CA HIS A 155 7.14 6.17 2.50
C HIS A 155 8.23 5.10 2.33
N GLN A 156 8.47 4.25 3.33
CA GLN A 156 9.62 3.34 3.37
C GLN A 156 9.76 2.48 2.10
N ILE A 157 8.70 1.75 1.71
CA ILE A 157 8.72 0.87 0.53
C ILE A 157 9.04 1.68 -0.74
N ARG A 158 8.43 2.86 -0.87
CA ARG A 158 8.58 3.75 -2.03
C ARG A 158 10.02 4.21 -2.20
N VAL A 159 10.66 4.66 -1.10
CA VAL A 159 12.04 5.13 -1.08
C VAL A 159 13.03 3.98 -1.27
N HIS A 160 12.80 2.83 -0.65
CA HIS A 160 13.67 1.67 -0.79
C HIS A 160 13.66 1.14 -2.24
N LEU A 161 12.49 1.07 -2.90
CA LEU A 161 12.41 0.70 -4.32
C LEU A 161 13.11 1.73 -5.20
N GLN A 162 12.87 3.04 -4.99
CA GLN A 162 13.54 4.10 -5.74
C GLN A 162 15.07 4.04 -5.60
N ALA A 163 15.58 3.80 -4.38
CA ALA A 163 17.02 3.68 -4.12
C ALA A 163 17.66 2.48 -4.85
N ASN A 164 16.84 1.50 -5.26
CA ASN A 164 17.25 0.35 -6.05
C ASN A 164 16.83 0.47 -7.54
N ASN A 165 16.66 1.69 -8.03
CA ASN A 165 16.31 2.03 -9.42
C ASN A 165 14.96 1.47 -9.90
N LEU A 166 14.06 1.15 -8.99
CA LEU A 166 12.70 0.73 -9.27
C LEU A 166 11.71 1.76 -8.72
N SER A 167 10.96 2.40 -9.60
CA SER A 167 9.91 3.34 -9.18
C SER A 167 8.56 2.68 -9.23
N ILE A 168 7.75 2.89 -8.18
CA ILE A 168 6.35 2.45 -8.19
C ILE A 168 5.58 3.23 -9.24
N VAL A 169 4.74 2.54 -9.98
CA VAL A 169 3.89 3.12 -11.03
C VAL A 169 2.98 4.18 -10.44
N CYS A 170 2.91 5.33 -11.12
CA CYS A 170 2.12 6.50 -10.72
C CYS A 170 2.46 7.04 -9.31
N ASP A 171 3.69 6.85 -8.81
CA ASP A 171 4.10 7.47 -7.56
C ASP A 171 4.33 8.98 -7.77
N PRO A 172 3.56 9.88 -7.12
CA PRO A 172 3.67 11.32 -7.36
C PRO A 172 4.93 11.95 -6.76
N LEU A 173 5.63 11.26 -5.87
CA LEU A 173 6.79 11.81 -5.15
C LEU A 173 8.13 11.21 -5.57
N TYR A 174 8.15 9.91 -5.89
CA TYR A 174 9.39 9.15 -6.10
C TYR A 174 9.55 8.60 -7.50
N SER A 175 8.50 8.62 -8.33
CA SER A 175 8.63 8.30 -9.75
C SER A 175 8.98 9.55 -10.56
N GLY A 176 9.95 9.44 -11.44
CA GLY A 176 10.22 10.46 -12.46
C GLY A 176 9.13 10.52 -13.53
N ASN A 177 8.32 9.45 -13.65
CA ASN A 177 7.21 9.35 -14.58
C ASN A 177 5.90 9.22 -13.81
N GLN A 178 5.15 10.33 -13.74
CA GLN A 178 3.85 10.39 -13.04
C GLN A 178 2.67 10.10 -13.98
N LYS A 179 2.94 9.65 -15.22
CA LYS A 179 1.87 9.43 -16.20
C LYS A 179 0.96 8.28 -15.74
N PRO A 180 -0.35 8.44 -15.94
CA PRO A 180 -1.30 7.34 -15.77
C PRO A 180 -0.98 6.20 -16.74
N VAL A 181 -1.25 4.98 -16.34
CA VAL A 181 -1.15 3.81 -17.23
C VAL A 181 -2.36 3.79 -18.15
N ARG A 182 -2.12 3.86 -19.45
CA ARG A 182 -3.16 3.86 -20.48
C ARG A 182 -3.07 2.62 -21.35
N LEU A 183 -4.21 2.12 -21.80
CA LEU A 183 -4.27 0.95 -22.67
C LEU A 183 -3.65 1.24 -24.05
N SER A 184 -3.84 2.46 -24.58
CA SER A 184 -3.24 2.95 -25.80
C SER A 184 -1.70 2.87 -25.80
N GLU A 185 -1.05 3.11 -24.65
CA GLU A 185 0.40 3.05 -24.50
C GLU A 185 0.96 1.62 -24.46
N ILE A 186 0.12 0.63 -24.11
CA ILE A 186 0.53 -0.75 -23.87
C ILE A 186 0.15 -1.68 -25.03
N LYS A 187 -1.01 -1.45 -25.65
CA LYS A 187 -1.58 -2.32 -26.67
C LYS A 187 -1.22 -1.83 -28.07
N LYS A 188 -0.34 -2.57 -28.78
CA LYS A 188 0.16 -2.20 -30.15
C LYS A 188 -0.92 -1.86 -31.20
N LYS A 189 -2.09 -2.45 -31.13
CA LYS A 189 -3.21 -2.23 -32.06
C LYS A 189 -4.44 -1.72 -31.30
N TRP A 190 -4.21 -0.72 -30.45
CA TRP A 190 -5.33 -0.04 -29.82
C TRP A 190 -6.01 0.88 -30.85
N ASN A 191 -7.32 0.85 -30.90
CA ASN A 191 -8.14 1.58 -31.88
C ASN A 191 -9.31 2.33 -31.21
N GLY A 192 -9.18 2.64 -29.91
CA GLY A 192 -10.14 3.50 -29.22
C GLY A 192 -9.95 4.97 -29.51
N ASP A 193 -10.78 5.81 -28.89
CA ASP A 193 -10.64 7.27 -28.94
C ASP A 193 -9.71 7.76 -27.81
N GLU A 194 -8.61 8.43 -28.16
CA GLU A 194 -7.64 8.95 -27.18
C GLU A 194 -8.24 10.01 -26.25
N TYR A 195 -9.24 10.75 -26.72
CA TYR A 195 -9.89 11.81 -25.92
C TYR A 195 -10.89 11.23 -24.90
N GLU A 196 -11.42 10.05 -25.16
CA GLU A 196 -12.35 9.36 -24.25
C GLU A 196 -11.66 8.30 -23.39
N GLU A 197 -10.38 8.02 -23.63
CA GLU A 197 -9.67 6.97 -22.93
C GLU A 197 -9.48 7.28 -21.45
N ARG A 198 -10.05 6.43 -20.60
CA ARG A 198 -9.80 6.46 -19.16
C ARG A 198 -8.56 5.63 -18.83
N PRO A 199 -7.65 6.16 -18.00
CA PRO A 199 -6.47 5.39 -17.59
C PRO A 199 -6.88 4.14 -16.81
N LEU A 200 -6.12 3.06 -17.01
CA LEU A 200 -6.24 1.84 -16.21
C LEU A 200 -5.83 2.09 -14.77
N LEU A 201 -4.74 2.87 -14.58
CA LEU A 201 -4.22 3.23 -13.27
C LEU A 201 -3.69 4.67 -13.31
N SER A 202 -4.07 5.49 -12.32
CA SER A 202 -3.67 6.92 -12.24
C SER A 202 -3.23 7.33 -10.83
N ARG A 203 -3.04 6.39 -9.93
CA ARG A 203 -2.62 6.60 -8.55
C ARG A 203 -1.50 5.66 -8.17
N LEU A 204 -0.83 5.94 -7.06
CA LEU A 204 0.22 5.09 -6.50
C LEU A 204 -0.18 3.60 -6.52
N ALA A 205 0.59 2.79 -7.25
CA ALA A 205 0.38 1.36 -7.40
C ALA A 205 0.97 0.57 -6.22
N LEU A 206 0.55 0.92 -5.00
CA LEU A 206 0.96 0.26 -3.76
C LEU A 206 -0.26 -0.15 -2.96
N HIS A 207 -0.29 -1.41 -2.53
CA HIS A 207 -1.42 -2.01 -1.83
C HIS A 207 -0.94 -2.81 -0.61
N ALA A 208 -1.47 -2.51 0.58
CA ALA A 208 -1.28 -3.30 1.79
C ALA A 208 -2.12 -4.58 1.68
N TYR A 209 -1.48 -5.64 1.16
CA TYR A 209 -2.16 -6.84 0.69
C TYR A 209 -2.51 -7.80 1.80
N LYS A 210 -1.55 -8.12 2.70
CA LYS A 210 -1.73 -9.10 3.78
C LYS A 210 -1.17 -8.56 5.09
N ILE A 211 -1.84 -8.88 6.19
CA ILE A 211 -1.36 -8.63 7.54
C ILE A 211 -1.59 -9.87 8.40
N GLU A 212 -0.59 -10.22 9.21
CA GLU A 212 -0.64 -11.33 10.16
C GLU A 212 -0.19 -10.85 11.53
N LEU A 213 -0.95 -11.19 12.55
CA LEU A 213 -0.72 -10.78 13.94
C LEU A 213 -1.34 -11.77 14.93
N THR A 214 -1.04 -11.60 16.21
CA THR A 214 -1.72 -12.34 17.27
C THR A 214 -2.98 -11.58 17.69
N HIS A 215 -4.12 -12.25 17.71
CA HIS A 215 -5.37 -11.66 18.14
C HIS A 215 -5.27 -11.22 19.62
N PRO A 216 -5.64 -9.95 19.96
CA PRO A 216 -5.32 -9.36 21.25
C PRO A 216 -5.98 -10.06 22.45
N THR A 217 -7.08 -10.76 22.26
CA THR A 217 -7.84 -11.42 23.31
C THR A 217 -7.69 -12.94 23.25
N THR A 218 -7.82 -13.57 22.07
CA THR A 218 -7.75 -15.04 21.97
C THR A 218 -6.32 -15.58 22.01
N GLY A 219 -5.32 -14.76 21.64
CA GLY A 219 -3.93 -15.18 21.56
C GLY A 219 -3.62 -16.03 20.30
N GLU A 220 -4.59 -16.25 19.43
CA GLU A 220 -4.40 -17.02 18.20
C GLU A 220 -3.75 -16.16 17.10
N THR A 221 -2.95 -16.77 16.24
CA THR A 221 -2.44 -16.10 15.04
C THR A 221 -3.56 -15.96 14.03
N VAL A 222 -3.83 -14.72 13.61
CA VAL A 222 -4.84 -14.39 12.60
C VAL A 222 -4.19 -13.70 11.43
N SER A 223 -4.70 -13.99 10.23
CA SER A 223 -4.21 -13.44 8.97
C SER A 223 -5.37 -12.89 8.15
N PHE A 224 -5.19 -11.68 7.63
CA PHE A 224 -6.19 -11.02 6.79
C PHE A 224 -5.56 -10.62 5.45
N THR A 225 -6.34 -10.74 4.39
CA THR A 225 -5.94 -10.36 3.03
C THR A 225 -6.97 -9.42 2.45
N ALA A 226 -6.54 -8.38 1.75
CA ALA A 226 -7.40 -7.46 1.01
C ALA A 226 -7.28 -7.69 -0.48
N ASP A 227 -8.41 -7.82 -1.16
CA ASP A 227 -8.45 -7.85 -2.62
C ASP A 227 -7.91 -6.55 -3.21
N TYR A 228 -7.30 -6.64 -4.39
CA TYR A 228 -6.86 -5.45 -5.10
C TYR A 228 -8.03 -4.51 -5.39
N PRO A 229 -7.80 -3.20 -5.31
CA PRO A 229 -8.74 -2.22 -5.82
C PRO A 229 -8.99 -2.43 -7.31
N LYS A 230 -10.20 -2.07 -7.76
CA LYS A 230 -10.66 -2.33 -9.14
C LYS A 230 -9.69 -1.86 -10.23
N ASP A 231 -9.01 -0.74 -10.01
CA ASP A 231 -8.03 -0.18 -10.95
C ASP A 231 -6.75 -1.04 -11.03
N MET A 232 -6.19 -1.48 -9.91
CA MET A 232 -5.03 -2.39 -9.90
C MET A 232 -5.40 -3.75 -10.50
N GLU A 233 -6.55 -4.30 -10.15
CA GLU A 233 -7.01 -5.58 -10.69
C GLU A 233 -7.31 -5.49 -12.19
N ALA A 234 -7.92 -4.41 -12.65
CA ALA A 234 -8.14 -4.17 -14.08
C ALA A 234 -6.79 -4.04 -14.82
N THR A 235 -5.82 -3.34 -14.24
CA THR A 235 -4.48 -3.20 -14.80
C THR A 235 -3.80 -4.58 -14.91
N ARG A 236 -3.81 -5.40 -13.85
CA ARG A 236 -3.28 -6.76 -13.86
C ARG A 236 -3.88 -7.60 -14.98
N LYS A 237 -5.21 -7.64 -15.06
CA LYS A 237 -5.94 -8.41 -16.08
C LYS A 237 -5.64 -7.96 -17.51
N GLN A 238 -5.54 -6.64 -17.75
CA GLN A 238 -5.22 -6.11 -19.07
C GLN A 238 -3.76 -6.41 -19.46
N LEU A 239 -2.81 -6.24 -18.55
CA LEU A 239 -1.42 -6.59 -18.77
C LEU A 239 -1.28 -8.09 -19.08
N SER A 240 -1.88 -8.95 -18.26
CA SER A 240 -1.89 -10.41 -18.46
C SER A 240 -2.47 -10.78 -19.84
N LYS A 241 -3.60 -10.18 -20.23
CA LYS A 241 -4.20 -10.41 -21.54
C LYS A 241 -3.32 -9.98 -22.72
N ILE A 242 -2.58 -8.86 -22.57
CA ILE A 242 -1.72 -8.31 -23.64
C ILE A 242 -0.44 -9.09 -23.78
N PHE A 243 0.19 -9.47 -22.67
CA PHE A 243 1.51 -10.09 -22.64
C PHE A 243 1.48 -11.60 -22.46
N GLY A 244 0.30 -12.19 -22.26
CA GLY A 244 0.12 -13.65 -22.14
C GLY A 244 0.62 -14.26 -20.83
N VAL A 245 0.98 -13.44 -19.84
CA VAL A 245 1.51 -13.88 -18.54
C VAL A 245 0.77 -13.15 -17.43
N ASP A 246 0.19 -13.91 -16.51
CA ASP A 246 -0.31 -13.34 -15.25
C ASP A 246 0.82 -13.36 -14.22
N PRO A 247 1.34 -12.20 -13.80
CA PRO A 247 2.48 -12.15 -12.90
C PRO A 247 2.19 -12.63 -11.48
N ILE A 248 0.92 -12.86 -11.14
CA ILE A 248 0.48 -13.26 -9.79
C ILE A 248 -0.19 -14.65 -9.80
N SER A 249 -0.28 -15.32 -10.95
CA SER A 249 -0.79 -16.70 -10.99
C SER A 249 0.22 -17.63 -10.33
N GLU A 250 -0.25 -18.38 -9.33
CA GLU A 250 0.44 -19.55 -8.76
C GLU A 250 0.75 -20.59 -9.83
#